data_9edeb63e87c2e37f6c0c85d02fb14ea1
#
_entry.id   9edeb63e87c2e37f6c0c85d02fb14ea1
#
_cell.length_a   1.000
_cell.length_b   1.000
_cell.length_c   1.000
_cell.angle_alpha   90.00
_cell.angle_beta   90.00
_cell.angle_gamma   90.00
#
_symmetry.space_group_name_H-M   'P 1'
#
loop_
_entity.id
_entity.type
_entity.pdbx_description
1 polymer ?
#
loop_
_entity_poly.entity_id
_entity_poly.type
_entity_poly.pdbx_seq_one_letter_code
_entity_poly.pdbx_strand_id
1 'polypeptide(L)'
;MLRITLLSQSKEEAILKVEGRITGADVALLEREIRGKFELSQRLVLDLQGLKHIDREGLELLKHWSTGKLVLRDSSVFVRTLLQAYGLE
;
A
#
# COMPACT_ATOMS: atom_id res chain seq x y z
N MET A 1 3.54 2.36 14.33
CA MET A 1 2.18 1.84 14.37
C MET A 1 1.52 2.02 13.00
N LEU A 2 0.82 1.02 12.52
CA LEU A 2 0.18 1.04 11.20
C LEU A 2 -1.33 1.18 11.36
N ARG A 3 -1.93 2.06 10.56
CA ARG A 3 -3.37 2.22 10.52
C ARG A 3 -3.86 2.13 9.09
N ILE A 4 -4.80 1.24 8.84
CA ILE A 4 -5.38 1.02 7.52
C ILE A 4 -6.87 1.33 7.59
N THR A 5 -7.34 2.22 6.71
CA THR A 5 -8.75 2.64 6.68
C THR A 5 -9.29 2.44 5.28
N LEU A 6 -10.43 1.75 5.17
CA LEU A 6 -11.12 1.61 3.89
C LEU A 6 -11.87 2.91 3.59
N LEU A 7 -11.50 3.58 2.50
CA LEU A 7 -12.14 4.83 2.10
C LEU A 7 -13.30 4.59 1.13
N SER A 8 -13.16 3.62 0.24
CA SER A 8 -14.19 3.33 -0.74
C SER A 8 -13.96 1.94 -1.31
N GLN A 9 -15.03 1.29 -1.77
CA GLN A 9 -14.94 -0.02 -2.37
C GLN A 9 -16.06 -0.24 -3.37
N SER A 10 -15.70 -0.71 -4.57
CA SER A 10 -16.62 -1.15 -5.60
C SER A 10 -16.00 -2.35 -6.29
N LYS A 11 -16.70 -2.92 -7.27
CA LYS A 11 -16.14 -4.03 -8.05
C LYS A 11 -14.93 -3.60 -8.86
N GLU A 12 -14.88 -2.34 -9.26
CA GLU A 12 -13.79 -1.82 -10.09
C GLU A 12 -12.59 -1.44 -9.25
N GLU A 13 -12.83 -0.84 -8.07
CA GLU A 13 -11.73 -0.24 -7.32
C GLU A 13 -12.01 -0.21 -5.83
N ALA A 14 -10.98 -0.48 -5.05
CA ALA A 14 -10.98 -0.25 -3.61
C ALA A 14 -9.90 0.78 -3.30
N ILE A 15 -10.15 1.66 -2.32
CA ILE A 15 -9.19 2.67 -1.88
C ILE A 15 -8.96 2.49 -0.38
N LEU A 16 -7.71 2.20 -0.03
CA LEU A 16 -7.28 2.09 1.36
C LEU A 16 -6.36 3.25 1.71
N LYS A 17 -6.60 3.88 2.85
CA LYS A 17 -5.67 4.85 3.40
C LYS A 17 -4.74 4.14 4.38
N VAL A 18 -3.44 4.28 4.16
CA VAL A 18 -2.41 3.63 4.97
C VAL A 18 -1.62 4.72 5.68
N GLU A 19 -1.66 4.73 7.01
CA GLU A 19 -1.05 5.77 7.83
C GLU A 19 -0.06 5.17 8.81
N GLY A 20 0.90 6.00 9.21
CA GLY A 20 1.87 5.64 10.22
C GLY A 20 3.13 5.05 9.60
N ARG A 21 3.50 3.84 10.02
CA ARG A 21 4.75 3.20 9.59
C ARG A 21 4.48 1.76 9.23
N ILE A 22 5.05 1.32 8.11
CA ILE A 22 5.01 -0.08 7.72
C ILE A 22 6.36 -0.69 8.07
N THR A 23 6.34 -1.65 9.00
CA THR A 23 7.54 -2.37 9.41
C THR A 23 7.34 -3.87 9.15
N GLY A 24 8.40 -4.66 9.33
CA GLY A 24 8.31 -6.10 9.12
C GLY A 24 7.18 -6.75 9.93
N ALA A 25 6.91 -6.22 11.12
CA ALA A 25 5.83 -6.74 11.97
C ALA A 25 4.44 -6.51 11.36
N ASP A 26 4.31 -5.54 10.46
CA ASP A 26 3.03 -5.16 9.86
C ASP A 26 2.78 -5.82 8.51
N VAL A 27 3.78 -6.49 7.94
CA VAL A 27 3.71 -7.02 6.57
C VAL A 27 2.56 -8.03 6.42
N ALA A 28 2.40 -8.92 7.38
CA ALA A 28 1.34 -9.93 7.30
C ALA A 28 -0.05 -9.30 7.33
N LEU A 29 -0.24 -8.27 8.15
CA LEU A 29 -1.51 -7.56 8.21
C LEU A 29 -1.79 -6.83 6.90
N LEU A 30 -0.80 -6.11 6.40
CA LEU A 30 -0.95 -5.35 5.16
C LEU A 30 -1.22 -6.28 3.97
N GLU A 31 -0.51 -7.41 3.91
CA GLU A 31 -0.72 -8.38 2.84
C GLU A 31 -2.14 -8.95 2.87
N ARG A 32 -2.66 -9.24 4.07
CA ARG A 32 -4.02 -9.74 4.21
C ARG A 32 -5.03 -8.72 3.66
N GLU A 33 -4.84 -7.45 3.98
CA GLU A 33 -5.73 -6.39 3.50
C GLU A 33 -5.66 -6.24 1.98
N ILE A 34 -4.46 -6.27 1.42
CA ILE A 34 -4.29 -6.16 -0.03
C ILE A 34 -4.95 -7.35 -0.73
N ARG A 35 -4.70 -8.55 -0.25
CA ARG A 35 -5.26 -9.77 -0.85
C ARG A 35 -6.78 -9.75 -0.78
N GLY A 36 -7.34 -9.38 0.37
CA GLY A 36 -8.79 -9.33 0.54
C GLY A 36 -9.46 -8.33 -0.40
N LYS A 37 -8.83 -7.18 -0.63
CA LYS A 37 -9.40 -6.18 -1.53
C LYS A 37 -9.33 -6.62 -2.99
N PHE A 38 -8.26 -7.31 -3.39
CA PHE A 38 -8.16 -7.84 -4.75
C PHE A 38 -9.13 -8.98 -5.02
N GLU A 39 -9.65 -9.63 -3.99
CA GLU A 39 -10.71 -10.63 -4.15
C GLU A 39 -12.05 -9.98 -4.47
N LEU A 40 -12.23 -8.73 -4.08
CA LEU A 40 -13.50 -8.02 -4.22
C LEU A 40 -13.49 -6.93 -5.29
N SER A 41 -12.31 -6.46 -5.67
CA SER A 41 -12.17 -5.34 -6.61
C SER A 41 -11.08 -5.65 -7.62
N GLN A 42 -11.19 -5.04 -8.81
CA GLN A 42 -10.22 -5.26 -9.87
C GLN A 42 -8.94 -4.46 -9.65
N ARG A 43 -9.04 -3.31 -8.98
CA ARG A 43 -7.91 -2.42 -8.75
C ARG A 43 -7.89 -1.98 -7.29
N LEU A 44 -6.70 -1.82 -6.76
CA LEU A 44 -6.52 -1.31 -5.40
C LEU A 44 -5.65 -0.07 -5.41
N VAL A 45 -6.16 1.00 -4.79
CA VAL A 45 -5.41 2.24 -4.59
C VAL A 45 -5.02 2.32 -3.12
N LEU A 46 -3.73 2.51 -2.86
CA LEU A 46 -3.23 2.79 -1.53
C LEU A 46 -2.92 4.28 -1.44
N ASP A 47 -3.66 4.97 -0.60
CA ASP A 47 -3.43 6.38 -0.32
C ASP A 47 -2.38 6.46 0.78
N LEU A 48 -1.20 6.95 0.44
CA LEU A 48 -0.04 6.95 1.31
C LEU A 48 0.24 8.33 1.91
N GLN A 49 -0.73 9.24 1.86
CA GLN A 49 -0.52 10.61 2.36
C GLN A 49 -0.09 10.64 3.82
N GLY A 50 -0.66 9.76 4.65
CA GLY A 50 -0.32 9.70 6.07
C GLY A 50 0.80 8.72 6.42
N LEU A 51 1.40 8.08 5.42
CA LEU A 51 2.50 7.14 5.65
C LEU A 51 3.79 7.90 5.87
N LYS A 52 4.44 7.65 7.01
CA LYS A 52 5.66 8.35 7.39
C LYS A 52 6.92 7.56 7.11
N HIS A 53 6.82 6.24 7.08
CA HIS A 53 7.97 5.38 6.84
C HIS A 53 7.51 4.02 6.35
N ILE A 54 8.33 3.40 5.50
CA ILE A 54 8.16 2.01 5.07
C ILE A 54 9.54 1.39 5.04
N ASP A 55 9.66 0.20 5.66
CA ASP A 55 10.95 -0.47 5.66
C ASP A 55 11.09 -1.40 4.46
N ARG A 56 12.24 -2.08 4.39
CA ARG A 56 12.56 -2.97 3.27
C ARG A 56 11.51 -4.04 3.06
N GLU A 57 11.05 -4.67 4.13
CA GLU A 57 10.08 -5.75 4.02
C GLU A 57 8.74 -5.25 3.49
N GLY A 58 8.32 -4.07 3.90
CA GLY A 58 7.12 -3.43 3.36
C GLY A 58 7.28 -3.11 1.88
N LEU A 59 8.46 -2.59 1.49
CA LEU A 59 8.72 -2.29 0.09
C LEU A 59 8.70 -3.56 -0.76
N GLU A 60 9.26 -4.65 -0.27
CA GLU A 60 9.24 -5.93 -0.97
C GLU A 60 7.82 -6.47 -1.12
N LEU A 61 6.99 -6.30 -0.11
CA LEU A 61 5.59 -6.70 -0.20
C LEU A 61 4.87 -5.93 -1.29
N LEU A 62 5.02 -4.60 -1.33
CA LEU A 62 4.39 -3.79 -2.37
C LEU A 62 4.91 -4.17 -3.76
N LYS A 63 6.20 -4.46 -3.86
CA LYS A 63 6.79 -4.92 -5.12
C LYS A 63 6.15 -6.23 -5.58
N HIS A 64 5.94 -7.15 -4.66
CA HIS A 64 5.31 -8.43 -4.96
C HIS A 64 3.90 -8.23 -5.55
N TRP A 65 3.16 -7.25 -5.04
CA TRP A 65 1.79 -6.98 -5.48
C TRP A 65 1.69 -5.96 -6.61
N SER A 66 2.81 -5.42 -7.10
CA SER A 66 2.80 -4.40 -8.16
C SER A 66 2.56 -5.04 -9.53
N THR A 67 1.33 -5.42 -9.78
CA THR A 67 0.90 -6.14 -10.99
C THR A 67 0.22 -5.24 -12.01
N GLY A 68 0.33 -3.92 -11.85
CA GLY A 68 -0.39 -2.95 -12.69
C GLY A 68 -1.79 -2.63 -12.18
N LYS A 69 -2.29 -3.41 -11.22
CA LYS A 69 -3.60 -3.17 -10.61
C LYS A 69 -3.47 -2.53 -9.22
N LEU A 70 -2.26 -2.43 -8.72
CA LEU A 70 -1.97 -1.73 -7.47
C LEU A 70 -1.48 -0.33 -7.80
N VAL A 71 -2.18 0.69 -7.29
CA VAL A 71 -1.84 2.10 -7.49
C VAL A 71 -1.43 2.71 -6.17
N LEU A 72 -0.27 3.36 -6.14
CA LEU A 72 0.22 4.07 -4.95
C LEU A 72 0.03 5.56 -5.19
N ARG A 73 -0.61 6.25 -4.25
CA ARG A 73 -1.03 7.64 -4.43
C ARG A 73 -0.63 8.50 -3.25
N ASP A 74 -0.24 9.74 -3.54
CA ASP A 74 -0.02 10.80 -2.55
C ASP A 74 1.04 10.48 -1.50
N SER A 75 2.08 9.74 -1.89
CA SER A 75 3.20 9.47 -0.99
C SER A 75 3.98 10.76 -0.71
N SER A 76 4.53 10.87 0.51
CA SER A 76 5.42 11.97 0.87
C SER A 76 6.71 11.88 0.06
N VAL A 77 7.48 12.98 0.02
CA VAL A 77 8.75 13.00 -0.69
C VAL A 77 9.69 11.91 -0.16
N PHE A 78 9.75 11.74 1.16
CA PHE A 78 10.61 10.73 1.77
C PHE A 78 10.20 9.31 1.34
N VAL A 79 8.90 8.99 1.47
CA VAL A 79 8.39 7.67 1.09
C VAL A 79 8.53 7.44 -0.41
N ARG A 80 8.26 8.47 -1.21
CA ARG A 80 8.40 8.36 -2.67
C ARG A 80 9.83 7.99 -3.07
N THR A 81 10.83 8.57 -2.41
CA THR A 81 12.23 8.24 -2.69
C THR A 81 12.48 6.74 -2.46
N LEU A 82 11.93 6.18 -1.38
CA LEU A 82 12.05 4.75 -1.11
C LEU A 82 11.33 3.91 -2.16
N LEU A 83 10.12 4.33 -2.53
CA LEU A 83 9.33 3.62 -3.56
C LEU A 83 10.04 3.63 -4.90
N GLN A 84 10.63 4.76 -5.28
CA GLN A 84 11.38 4.87 -6.54
C GLN A 84 12.60 3.96 -6.54
N ALA A 85 13.29 3.84 -5.41
CA ALA A 85 14.45 2.98 -5.30
C ALA A 85 14.09 1.50 -5.54
N TYR A 86 12.85 1.12 -5.28
CA TYR A 86 12.36 -0.24 -5.51
C TYR A 86 11.59 -0.38 -6.84
N GLY A 87 11.57 0.65 -7.65
CA GLY A 87 10.88 0.61 -8.94
C GLY A 87 9.35 0.64 -8.83
N LEU A 88 8.83 1.18 -7.72
CA LEU A 88 7.39 1.24 -7.45
C LEU A 88 6.75 2.56 -7.92
N GLU A 89 7.54 3.56 -8.18
CA GLU A 89 7.09 4.85 -8.72
C GLU A 89 8.07 5.41 -9.72
#